data_5664e85ec0d39ddb6bed6f86d40cf749
#
_entry.id   5664e85ec0d39ddb6bed6f86d40cf749
#
_cell.length_a   1.000
_cell.length_b   1.000
_cell.length_c   1.000
_cell.angle_alpha   90.00
_cell.angle_beta   90.00
_cell.angle_gamma   90.00
#
_symmetry.space_group_name_H-M   'P 1'
#
loop_
_entity.id
_entity.type
_entity.pdbx_description
1 polymer ?
#
loop_
_entity_poly.entity_id
_entity_poly.type
_entity_poly.pdbx_seq_one_letter_code
_entity_poly.pdbx_strand_id
1 'polypeptide(L)'
;KNGKTEREQPIEIGINGSQIAALAPKLEGASGKQEIDLHHEAYVSAGWIDDHAHCYEKLTLYYDDPDEDGYKTGVTTVIDAGSTGADNIRDFYNITRDKKTNVYALINIGRTGILAQDELGDISKVNKEALFDAVHDLPDFIVGIKARESHSVVIDNGIKPLLAAKSYAALLGNLPVMVHVGANPPELKDIMQAMGKGDVLTHAYNGKPNGMVDEHGEIKEFIYDAYDRGVIFDVGHGTDSFNFKTMRIARD
;
A
#
# COMPACT_ATOMS: atom_id res chain seq x y z
N LYS A 1 -7.42 -0.98 -15.54
CA LYS A 1 -6.77 -1.53 -16.75
C LYS A 1 -5.66 -2.45 -16.29
N ASN A 2 -5.76 -3.75 -16.56
CA ASN A 2 -4.59 -4.62 -16.46
C ASN A 2 -3.59 -4.36 -17.62
N GLY A 3 -3.69 -3.19 -18.25
CA GLY A 3 -2.86 -2.74 -19.38
C GLY A 3 -3.11 -3.45 -20.70
N LYS A 4 -4.01 -4.42 -20.79
CA LYS A 4 -4.07 -5.25 -22.00
C LYS A 4 -5.41 -5.32 -22.73
N THR A 5 -6.57 -5.16 -22.07
CA THR A 5 -7.87 -5.15 -22.80
C THR A 5 -9.00 -4.54 -21.96
N GLU A 6 -9.48 -3.38 -22.36
CA GLU A 6 -10.89 -3.02 -22.14
C GLU A 6 -11.70 -3.63 -23.27
N ARG A 7 -12.67 -4.47 -22.95
CA ARG A 7 -13.66 -4.91 -23.90
C ARG A 7 -14.99 -4.30 -23.49
N GLU A 8 -15.48 -3.35 -24.24
CA GLU A 8 -16.84 -2.84 -24.13
C GLU A 8 -17.82 -3.75 -24.92
N GLN A 9 -17.65 -5.05 -24.77
CA GLN A 9 -18.51 -6.05 -25.43
C GLN A 9 -19.07 -7.00 -24.38
N PRO A 10 -20.32 -7.46 -24.54
CA PRO A 10 -20.87 -8.50 -23.71
C PRO A 10 -19.96 -9.70 -23.65
N ILE A 11 -19.78 -10.24 -22.45
CA ILE A 11 -18.90 -11.37 -22.22
C ILE A 11 -19.52 -12.29 -21.17
N GLU A 12 -19.41 -13.59 -21.41
CA GLU A 12 -19.79 -14.62 -20.44
C GLU A 12 -18.54 -15.15 -19.73
N ILE A 13 -18.66 -15.35 -18.43
CA ILE A 13 -17.57 -15.78 -17.55
C ILE A 13 -18.01 -17.10 -16.89
N GLY A 14 -17.31 -18.17 -17.21
CA GLY A 14 -17.45 -19.46 -16.52
C GLY A 14 -16.50 -19.54 -15.34
N ILE A 15 -17.05 -19.81 -14.14
CA ILE A 15 -16.27 -19.96 -12.91
C ILE A 15 -16.40 -21.40 -12.41
N ASN A 16 -15.26 -22.02 -12.08
CA ASN A 16 -15.22 -23.34 -11.45
C ASN A 16 -14.38 -23.26 -10.16
N GLY A 17 -15.06 -23.41 -9.04
CA GLY A 17 -14.45 -23.17 -7.72
C GLY A 17 -13.96 -21.71 -7.59
N SER A 18 -12.67 -21.52 -7.34
CA SER A 18 -12.05 -20.20 -7.19
C SER A 18 -11.40 -19.67 -8.48
N GLN A 19 -11.60 -20.34 -9.62
CA GLN A 19 -10.90 -19.99 -10.86
C GLN A 19 -11.86 -19.62 -11.98
N ILE A 20 -11.43 -18.68 -12.83
CA ILE A 20 -12.07 -18.40 -14.11
C ILE A 20 -11.71 -19.54 -15.07
N ALA A 21 -12.69 -20.37 -15.37
CA ALA A 21 -12.51 -21.54 -16.25
C ALA A 21 -12.66 -21.20 -17.74
N ALA A 22 -13.51 -20.21 -18.05
CA ALA A 22 -13.74 -19.78 -19.42
C ALA A 22 -14.14 -18.30 -19.50
N LEU A 23 -13.78 -17.67 -20.62
CA LEU A 23 -14.10 -16.28 -20.92
C LEU A 23 -14.36 -16.15 -22.42
N ALA A 24 -15.61 -15.89 -22.82
CA ALA A 24 -15.98 -15.78 -24.22
C ALA A 24 -17.17 -14.84 -24.41
N PRO A 25 -17.38 -14.30 -25.64
CA PRO A 25 -18.60 -13.55 -25.93
C PRO A 25 -19.87 -14.38 -25.70
N LYS A 26 -19.77 -15.71 -25.88
CA LYS A 26 -20.80 -16.69 -25.55
C LYS A 26 -20.17 -18.03 -25.23
N LEU A 27 -20.60 -18.66 -24.17
CA LEU A 27 -20.15 -20.00 -23.74
C LEU A 27 -21.19 -21.04 -24.23
N GLU A 28 -21.09 -21.39 -25.54
CA GLU A 28 -22.06 -22.33 -26.15
C GLU A 28 -21.96 -23.72 -25.52
N GLY A 29 -23.12 -24.26 -25.13
CA GLY A 29 -23.22 -25.60 -24.55
C GLY A 29 -22.72 -25.67 -23.08
N ALA A 30 -22.32 -24.58 -22.49
CA ALA A 30 -21.99 -24.54 -21.06
C ALA A 30 -23.27 -24.49 -20.22
N SER A 31 -23.25 -25.13 -19.05
CA SER A 31 -24.29 -25.02 -18.03
C SER A 31 -23.64 -24.82 -16.66
N GLY A 32 -24.12 -23.84 -15.91
CA GLY A 32 -23.68 -23.57 -14.55
C GLY A 32 -24.67 -24.11 -13.50
N LYS A 33 -24.18 -24.41 -12.30
CA LYS A 33 -25.07 -24.65 -11.13
C LYS A 33 -25.87 -23.41 -10.78
N GLN A 34 -25.33 -22.25 -11.08
CA GLN A 34 -25.91 -20.94 -10.90
C GLN A 34 -25.55 -20.07 -12.10
N GLU A 35 -26.50 -19.33 -12.60
CA GLU A 35 -26.32 -18.32 -13.63
C GLU A 35 -26.74 -16.98 -13.07
N ILE A 36 -25.91 -15.95 -13.30
CA ILE A 36 -26.20 -14.57 -12.93
C ILE A 36 -26.19 -13.75 -14.21
N ASP A 37 -27.37 -13.31 -14.64
CA ASP A 37 -27.50 -12.42 -15.79
C ASP A 37 -27.49 -10.97 -15.31
N LEU A 38 -26.53 -10.21 -15.79
CA LEU A 38 -26.39 -8.78 -15.50
C LEU A 38 -27.11 -7.90 -16.53
N HIS A 39 -27.84 -8.50 -17.47
CA HIS A 39 -28.66 -7.81 -18.49
C HIS A 39 -27.92 -6.76 -19.31
N HIS A 40 -26.60 -6.89 -19.44
CA HIS A 40 -25.71 -5.90 -20.07
C HIS A 40 -25.72 -4.50 -19.41
N GLU A 41 -26.15 -4.42 -18.17
CA GLU A 41 -26.28 -3.15 -17.41
C GLU A 41 -25.11 -2.93 -16.43
N ALA A 42 -24.17 -3.88 -16.34
CA ALA A 42 -23.04 -3.81 -15.41
C ALA A 42 -21.72 -4.19 -16.06
N TYR A 43 -20.65 -3.64 -15.53
CA TYR A 43 -19.27 -4.04 -15.87
C TYR A 43 -18.76 -5.07 -14.88
N VAL A 44 -17.92 -5.99 -15.37
CA VAL A 44 -17.20 -6.94 -14.53
C VAL A 44 -15.73 -6.64 -14.61
N SER A 45 -15.07 -6.53 -13.48
CA SER A 45 -13.63 -6.36 -13.36
C SER A 45 -13.01 -7.42 -12.45
N ALA A 46 -11.70 -7.58 -12.51
CA ALA A 46 -10.97 -8.20 -11.42
C ALA A 46 -11.23 -7.42 -10.12
N GLY A 47 -11.14 -8.10 -8.97
CA GLY A 47 -11.28 -7.43 -7.68
C GLY A 47 -10.26 -6.30 -7.53
N TRP A 48 -10.71 -5.19 -6.96
CA TRP A 48 -9.84 -4.04 -6.70
C TRP A 48 -8.92 -4.35 -5.52
N ILE A 49 -7.75 -3.71 -5.53
CA ILE A 49 -6.76 -3.79 -4.46
C ILE A 49 -6.58 -2.38 -3.91
N ASP A 50 -6.78 -2.23 -2.60
CA ASP A 50 -6.38 -1.03 -1.86
C ASP A 50 -5.02 -1.32 -1.22
N ASP A 51 -4.02 -0.56 -1.59
CA ASP A 51 -2.64 -0.74 -1.14
C ASP A 51 -2.28 0.08 0.11
N HIS A 52 -3.26 0.82 0.68
CA HIS A 52 -3.03 1.64 1.86
C HIS A 52 -4.24 1.66 2.81
N ALA A 53 -4.40 0.62 3.58
CA ALA A 53 -5.37 0.54 4.67
C ALA A 53 -4.67 0.38 6.04
N HIS A 54 -5.42 0.54 7.14
CA HIS A 54 -4.97 0.26 8.49
C HIS A 54 -5.96 -0.66 9.18
N CYS A 55 -5.68 -1.96 9.23
CA CYS A 55 -6.63 -3.01 9.56
C CYS A 55 -6.33 -3.75 10.86
N TYR A 56 -5.36 -3.30 11.66
CA TYR A 56 -5.06 -3.93 12.95
C TYR A 56 -5.95 -3.36 14.05
N GLU A 57 -6.91 -4.16 14.54
CA GLU A 57 -7.95 -3.73 15.47
C GLU A 57 -7.45 -3.18 16.82
N LYS A 58 -6.21 -3.54 17.21
CA LYS A 58 -5.57 -3.01 18.42
C LYS A 58 -4.89 -1.67 18.20
N LEU A 59 -4.88 -1.16 16.95
CA LEU A 59 -4.39 0.15 16.60
C LEU A 59 -5.53 1.17 16.75
N THR A 60 -5.53 1.92 17.82
CA THR A 60 -6.66 2.80 18.20
C THR A 60 -6.78 4.08 17.37
N LEU A 61 -5.76 4.44 16.58
CA LEU A 61 -5.71 5.74 15.89
C LEU A 61 -6.23 5.69 14.43
N TYR A 62 -6.03 4.56 13.74
CA TYR A 62 -6.25 4.48 12.28
C TYR A 62 -6.98 3.21 11.87
N TYR A 63 -7.52 2.47 12.81
CA TYR A 63 -8.18 1.19 12.50
C TYR A 63 -9.48 1.37 11.74
N ASP A 64 -9.64 0.54 10.70
CA ASP A 64 -10.94 0.16 10.17
C ASP A 64 -11.01 -1.35 9.92
N ASP A 65 -12.22 -1.90 9.84
CA ASP A 65 -12.41 -3.33 9.61
C ASP A 65 -12.17 -3.64 8.12
N PRO A 66 -11.26 -4.59 7.79
CA PRO A 66 -10.94 -4.89 6.40
C PRO A 66 -12.13 -5.41 5.58
N ASP A 67 -13.19 -5.91 6.19
CA ASP A 67 -14.41 -6.30 5.48
C ASP A 67 -15.32 -5.10 5.20
N GLU A 68 -15.27 -4.05 6.03
CA GLU A 68 -16.02 -2.80 5.78
C GLU A 68 -15.36 -2.01 4.64
N ASP A 69 -14.03 -1.82 4.69
CA ASP A 69 -13.29 -1.12 3.64
C ASP A 69 -13.09 -1.97 2.38
N GLY A 70 -13.10 -3.28 2.53
CA GLY A 70 -12.80 -4.25 1.48
C GLY A 70 -14.02 -4.69 0.67
N TYR A 71 -14.42 -5.96 0.82
CA TYR A 71 -15.41 -6.58 -0.08
C TYR A 71 -16.77 -5.88 -0.08
N LYS A 72 -17.18 -5.21 1.00
CA LYS A 72 -18.43 -4.46 1.07
C LYS A 72 -18.44 -3.21 0.18
N THR A 73 -17.26 -2.67 -0.16
CA THR A 73 -17.10 -1.54 -1.08
C THR A 73 -16.70 -1.94 -2.49
N GLY A 74 -16.49 -3.26 -2.73
CA GLY A 74 -16.04 -3.80 -4.01
C GLY A 74 -14.53 -4.00 -4.10
N VAL A 75 -13.78 -3.72 -3.04
CA VAL A 75 -12.36 -4.02 -2.90
C VAL A 75 -12.20 -5.44 -2.36
N THR A 76 -11.49 -6.31 -3.06
CA THR A 76 -11.34 -7.72 -2.67
C THR A 76 -10.06 -8.01 -1.92
N THR A 77 -9.14 -7.06 -1.92
CA THR A 77 -7.82 -7.19 -1.30
C THR A 77 -7.40 -5.86 -0.71
N VAL A 78 -6.97 -5.86 0.53
CA VAL A 78 -6.39 -4.69 1.20
C VAL A 78 -4.98 -5.02 1.66
N ILE A 79 -4.10 -4.02 1.60
CA ILE A 79 -2.73 -4.11 2.12
C ILE A 79 -2.61 -3.14 3.30
N ASP A 80 -2.39 -3.69 4.48
CA ASP A 80 -2.16 -2.86 5.67
C ASP A 80 -0.84 -2.12 5.54
N ALA A 81 -0.88 -0.81 5.68
CA ALA A 81 0.25 0.08 5.46
C ALA A 81 1.12 0.26 6.72
N GLY A 82 1.47 -0.85 7.36
CA GLY A 82 2.44 -0.87 8.46
C GLY A 82 1.86 -0.54 9.82
N SER A 83 0.59 -0.89 10.07
CA SER A 83 0.01 -0.80 11.42
C SER A 83 0.81 -1.61 12.43
N THR A 84 1.36 -2.75 11.99
CA THR A 84 2.13 -3.67 12.83
C THR A 84 3.60 -3.77 12.41
N GLY A 85 4.45 -4.04 13.40
CA GLY A 85 5.84 -4.39 13.22
C GLY A 85 6.13 -5.82 13.70
N ALA A 86 7.40 -6.16 13.89
CA ALA A 86 7.82 -7.53 14.19
C ALA A 86 7.21 -8.12 15.48
N ASP A 87 6.87 -7.27 16.46
CA ASP A 87 6.35 -7.72 17.77
C ASP A 87 4.90 -8.16 17.70
N ASN A 88 4.10 -7.64 16.77
CA ASN A 88 2.65 -7.84 16.75
C ASN A 88 2.08 -8.28 15.40
N ILE A 89 2.89 -8.42 14.36
CA ILE A 89 2.40 -8.83 13.02
C ILE A 89 1.83 -10.25 13.00
N ARG A 90 2.31 -11.16 13.86
CA ARG A 90 1.76 -12.53 13.98
C ARG A 90 0.37 -12.51 14.59
N ASP A 91 0.13 -11.64 15.56
CA ASP A 91 -1.21 -11.42 16.12
C ASP A 91 -2.15 -10.84 15.04
N PHE A 92 -1.69 -9.85 14.28
CA PHE A 92 -2.43 -9.29 13.16
C PHE A 92 -2.77 -10.35 12.10
N TYR A 93 -1.81 -11.16 11.69
CA TYR A 93 -2.05 -12.28 10.78
C TYR A 93 -3.19 -13.18 11.28
N ASN A 94 -3.17 -13.57 12.55
CA ASN A 94 -4.17 -14.47 13.11
C ASN A 94 -5.58 -13.88 13.10
N ILE A 95 -5.75 -12.60 13.46
CA ILE A 95 -7.09 -11.96 13.51
C ILE A 95 -7.67 -11.69 12.11
N THR A 96 -6.86 -11.69 11.05
CA THR A 96 -7.33 -11.48 9.67
C THR A 96 -7.73 -12.76 8.96
N ARG A 97 -7.49 -13.95 9.54
CA ARG A 97 -7.76 -15.23 8.89
C ARG A 97 -9.23 -15.53 8.62
N ASP A 98 -10.12 -14.95 9.42
CA ASP A 98 -11.57 -15.14 9.29
C ASP A 98 -12.25 -14.03 8.47
N LYS A 99 -11.47 -13.08 7.93
CA LYS A 99 -12.00 -12.02 7.09
C LYS A 99 -12.29 -12.52 5.68
N LYS A 100 -13.32 -11.96 5.06
CA LYS A 100 -13.70 -12.27 3.67
C LYS A 100 -12.80 -11.54 2.66
N THR A 101 -12.36 -10.35 3.01
CA THR A 101 -11.38 -9.58 2.25
C THR A 101 -10.00 -10.21 2.41
N ASN A 102 -9.26 -10.36 1.31
CA ASN A 102 -7.87 -10.78 1.40
C ASN A 102 -7.06 -9.67 2.06
N VAL A 103 -6.38 -9.99 3.16
CA VAL A 103 -5.54 -9.02 3.87
C VAL A 103 -4.08 -9.44 3.74
N TYR A 104 -3.25 -8.48 3.31
CA TYR A 104 -1.79 -8.55 3.32
C TYR A 104 -1.24 -7.39 4.15
N ALA A 105 0.06 -7.39 4.42
CA ALA A 105 0.67 -6.34 5.23
C ALA A 105 2.03 -5.89 4.69
N LEU A 106 2.28 -4.59 4.79
CA LEU A 106 3.63 -4.05 4.85
C LEU A 106 4.06 -4.05 6.32
N ILE A 107 5.15 -4.73 6.64
CA ILE A 107 5.65 -4.72 8.02
C ILE A 107 6.31 -3.37 8.33
N ASN A 108 5.92 -2.72 9.44
CA ASN A 108 6.59 -1.49 9.88
C ASN A 108 8.05 -1.78 10.25
N ILE A 109 8.96 -0.90 9.82
CA ILE A 109 10.40 -1.00 10.15
C ILE A 109 10.64 -0.86 11.66
N GLY A 110 9.77 -0.14 12.38
CA GLY A 110 9.73 -0.10 13.83
C GLY A 110 9.02 -1.33 14.38
N ARG A 111 9.67 -2.09 15.27
CA ARG A 111 9.21 -3.39 15.75
C ARG A 111 7.80 -3.39 16.38
N THR A 112 7.33 -2.25 16.89
CA THR A 112 6.01 -2.13 17.53
C THR A 112 4.88 -1.76 16.56
N GLY A 113 5.21 -1.35 15.32
CA GLY A 113 4.24 -0.73 14.43
C GLY A 113 3.77 0.64 14.95
N ILE A 114 2.63 1.11 14.46
CA ILE A 114 2.07 2.46 14.78
C ILE A 114 1.26 2.40 16.09
N LEU A 115 1.85 1.97 17.18
CA LEU A 115 1.22 2.06 18.51
C LEU A 115 1.44 3.43 19.18
N ALA A 116 2.39 4.21 18.66
CA ALA A 116 2.68 5.57 19.07
C ALA A 116 2.99 6.41 17.83
N GLN A 117 2.86 7.74 17.94
CA GLN A 117 3.13 8.64 16.81
C GLN A 117 4.63 8.76 16.49
N ASP A 118 5.49 8.47 17.45
CA ASP A 118 6.95 8.60 17.42
C ASP A 118 7.66 7.23 17.37
N GLU A 119 7.05 6.25 16.72
CA GLU A 119 7.54 4.86 16.72
C GLU A 119 8.97 4.70 16.21
N LEU A 120 9.47 5.64 15.42
CA LEU A 120 10.85 5.65 14.89
C LEU A 120 11.76 6.68 15.59
N GLY A 121 11.29 7.36 16.64
CA GLY A 121 12.10 8.25 17.45
C GLY A 121 13.18 7.54 18.24
N ASP A 122 12.94 6.31 18.65
CA ASP A 122 13.93 5.41 19.24
C ASP A 122 14.45 4.43 18.17
N ILE A 123 15.65 4.68 17.67
CA ILE A 123 16.27 3.87 16.59
C ILE A 123 16.53 2.40 17.02
N SER A 124 16.58 2.10 18.32
CA SER A 124 16.73 0.72 18.79
C SER A 124 15.52 -0.17 18.47
N LYS A 125 14.37 0.46 18.18
CA LYS A 125 13.17 -0.24 17.69
C LYS A 125 13.29 -0.70 16.24
N VAL A 126 14.25 -0.21 15.48
CA VAL A 126 14.59 -0.70 14.14
C VAL A 126 15.49 -1.91 14.30
N ASN A 127 14.87 -3.10 14.41
CA ASN A 127 15.56 -4.34 14.73
C ASN A 127 15.55 -5.30 13.55
N LYS A 128 16.73 -5.55 12.98
CA LYS A 128 16.91 -6.38 11.79
C LYS A 128 16.47 -7.83 12.02
N GLU A 129 16.97 -8.44 13.08
CA GLU A 129 16.74 -9.85 13.37
C GLU A 129 15.24 -10.12 13.56
N ALA A 130 14.55 -9.31 14.37
CA ALA A 130 13.12 -9.46 14.60
C ALA A 130 12.28 -9.28 13.31
N LEU A 131 12.67 -8.33 12.44
CA LEU A 131 12.00 -8.12 11.17
C LEU A 131 12.20 -9.30 10.21
N PHE A 132 13.43 -9.83 10.13
CA PHE A 132 13.74 -10.99 9.29
C PHE A 132 12.99 -12.24 9.75
N ASP A 133 12.96 -12.50 11.05
CA ASP A 133 12.20 -13.62 11.62
C ASP A 133 10.71 -13.50 11.27
N ALA A 134 10.13 -12.31 11.37
CA ALA A 134 8.73 -12.07 11.03
C ALA A 134 8.43 -12.32 9.55
N VAL A 135 9.29 -11.83 8.64
CA VAL A 135 9.13 -12.03 7.18
C VAL A 135 9.30 -13.50 6.81
N HIS A 136 10.25 -14.22 7.42
CA HIS A 136 10.44 -15.65 7.17
C HIS A 136 9.28 -16.51 7.72
N ASP A 137 8.64 -16.10 8.82
CA ASP A 137 7.50 -16.81 9.38
C ASP A 137 6.20 -16.60 8.57
N LEU A 138 6.06 -15.44 7.92
CA LEU A 138 4.84 -15.03 7.22
C LEU A 138 5.11 -14.56 5.78
N PRO A 139 5.79 -15.37 4.94
CA PRO A 139 6.25 -14.95 3.62
C PRO A 139 5.11 -14.67 2.64
N ASP A 140 3.95 -15.30 2.83
CA ASP A 140 2.77 -15.12 1.97
C ASP A 140 1.83 -14.01 2.47
N PHE A 141 2.12 -13.40 3.62
CA PHE A 141 1.33 -12.33 4.22
C PHE A 141 2.04 -10.98 4.17
N ILE A 142 3.35 -10.96 4.41
CA ILE A 142 4.16 -9.75 4.40
C ILE A 142 4.66 -9.50 2.98
N VAL A 143 4.14 -8.43 2.36
CA VAL A 143 4.41 -8.12 0.95
C VAL A 143 5.38 -6.95 0.75
N GLY A 144 5.86 -6.34 1.83
CA GLY A 144 6.83 -5.23 1.78
C GLY A 144 7.12 -4.67 3.16
N ILE A 145 7.84 -3.56 3.20
CA ILE A 145 8.24 -2.85 4.42
C ILE A 145 7.63 -1.44 4.41
N LYS A 146 7.15 -0.97 5.56
CA LYS A 146 6.69 0.41 5.76
C LYS A 146 7.69 1.21 6.59
N ALA A 147 8.01 2.41 6.12
CA ALA A 147 8.74 3.43 6.88
C ALA A 147 7.94 4.74 6.91
N ARG A 148 7.80 5.36 8.07
CA ARG A 148 7.14 6.67 8.22
C ARG A 148 8.18 7.76 8.42
N GLU A 149 8.38 8.59 7.37
CA GLU A 149 9.40 9.64 7.33
C GLU A 149 8.74 11.02 7.50
N SER A 150 8.33 11.32 8.73
CA SER A 150 7.86 12.63 9.16
C SER A 150 8.56 13.01 10.45
N HIS A 151 8.84 14.29 10.66
CA HIS A 151 9.56 14.76 11.84
C HIS A 151 8.95 14.27 13.17
N SER A 152 7.63 14.28 13.28
CA SER A 152 6.92 13.77 14.45
C SER A 152 7.11 12.27 14.72
N VAL A 153 7.57 11.52 13.72
CA VAL A 153 7.75 10.06 13.78
C VAL A 153 9.21 9.70 14.01
N VAL A 154 10.12 10.29 13.24
CA VAL A 154 11.55 9.96 13.28
C VAL A 154 12.32 10.79 14.30
N ILE A 155 11.74 11.91 14.77
CA ILE A 155 12.35 12.86 15.71
C ILE A 155 13.75 13.28 15.19
N ASP A 156 14.83 12.93 15.90
CA ASP A 156 16.20 13.26 15.52
C ASP A 156 16.90 12.20 14.65
N ASN A 157 16.21 11.12 14.28
CA ASN A 157 16.80 10.05 13.48
C ASN A 157 16.89 10.39 11.98
N GLY A 158 16.13 11.41 11.54
CA GLY A 158 16.10 11.79 10.13
C GLY A 158 15.79 10.59 9.23
N ILE A 159 16.52 10.43 8.14
CA ILE A 159 16.30 9.39 7.13
C ILE A 159 16.83 7.98 7.51
N LYS A 160 17.43 7.81 8.69
CA LYS A 160 18.04 6.54 9.09
C LYS A 160 17.09 5.34 9.06
N PRO A 161 15.82 5.44 9.50
CA PRO A 161 14.89 4.33 9.43
C PRO A 161 14.61 3.89 7.99
N LEU A 162 14.46 4.82 7.05
CA LEU A 162 14.29 4.50 5.63
C LEU A 162 15.53 3.80 5.05
N LEU A 163 16.73 4.28 5.35
CA LEU A 163 17.97 3.62 4.88
C LEU A 163 18.09 2.19 5.43
N ALA A 164 17.70 1.96 6.68
CA ALA A 164 17.63 0.63 7.25
C ALA A 164 16.58 -0.23 6.51
N ALA A 165 15.37 0.29 6.29
CA ALA A 165 14.31 -0.41 5.54
C ALA A 165 14.77 -0.81 4.15
N LYS A 166 15.42 0.08 3.40
CA LYS A 166 15.98 -0.21 2.07
C LYS A 166 17.06 -1.29 2.12
N SER A 167 17.96 -1.23 3.11
CA SER A 167 19.00 -2.24 3.31
C SER A 167 18.40 -3.62 3.61
N TYR A 168 17.39 -3.68 4.48
CA TYR A 168 16.73 -4.93 4.86
C TYR A 168 15.90 -5.49 3.70
N ALA A 169 15.17 -4.65 2.99
CA ALA A 169 14.40 -5.02 1.81
C ALA A 169 15.28 -5.69 0.73
N ALA A 170 16.47 -5.13 0.48
CA ALA A 170 17.42 -5.70 -0.47
C ALA A 170 17.88 -7.11 -0.08
N LEU A 171 18.07 -7.38 1.22
CA LEU A 171 18.46 -8.69 1.73
C LEU A 171 17.30 -9.70 1.77
N LEU A 172 16.06 -9.22 1.74
CA LEU A 172 14.82 -10.02 1.73
C LEU A 172 14.23 -10.20 0.32
N GLY A 173 15.06 -10.22 -0.71
CA GLY A 173 14.63 -10.48 -2.08
C GLY A 173 14.11 -9.23 -2.80
N ASN A 174 14.54 -8.04 -2.41
CA ASN A 174 14.11 -6.73 -2.92
C ASN A 174 12.62 -6.48 -2.70
N LEU A 175 12.14 -6.67 -1.47
CA LEU A 175 10.79 -6.28 -1.09
C LEU A 175 10.58 -4.78 -1.35
N PRO A 176 9.39 -4.36 -1.81
CA PRO A 176 9.08 -2.94 -1.94
C PRO A 176 9.07 -2.25 -0.57
N VAL A 177 9.48 -0.99 -0.55
CA VAL A 177 9.37 -0.14 0.65
C VAL A 177 8.34 0.96 0.38
N MET A 178 7.27 1.00 1.18
CA MET A 178 6.32 2.11 1.17
C MET A 178 6.75 3.16 2.20
N VAL A 179 6.85 4.41 1.75
CA VAL A 179 7.33 5.53 2.56
C VAL A 179 6.22 6.55 2.77
N HIS A 180 5.83 6.77 4.02
CA HIS A 180 4.97 7.89 4.42
C HIS A 180 5.79 9.17 4.50
N VAL A 181 5.26 10.26 4.00
CA VAL A 181 5.89 11.58 4.08
C VAL A 181 4.96 12.59 4.75
N GLY A 182 5.57 13.53 5.45
CA GLY A 182 4.83 14.58 6.18
C GLY A 182 5.69 15.82 6.40
N ALA A 183 5.73 16.31 7.64
CA ALA A 183 6.56 17.44 8.02
C ALA A 183 8.05 17.10 7.96
N ASN A 184 8.85 18.03 7.45
CA ASN A 184 10.32 17.94 7.48
C ASN A 184 10.90 18.39 8.85
N PRO A 185 12.15 17.97 9.21
CA PRO A 185 12.92 16.95 8.50
C PRO A 185 12.32 15.54 8.64
N PRO A 186 12.66 14.55 7.77
CA PRO A 186 13.56 14.64 6.62
C PRO A 186 12.97 15.42 5.44
N GLU A 187 13.85 15.98 4.59
CA GLU A 187 13.43 16.63 3.36
C GLU A 187 12.93 15.58 2.34
N LEU A 188 11.85 15.90 1.63
CA LEU A 188 11.31 15.01 0.61
C LEU A 188 12.36 14.62 -0.45
N LYS A 189 13.25 15.54 -0.80
CA LYS A 189 14.35 15.28 -1.74
C LYS A 189 15.24 14.14 -1.28
N ASP A 190 15.64 14.12 -0.01
CA ASP A 190 16.50 13.08 0.54
C ASP A 190 15.79 11.72 0.57
N ILE A 191 14.50 11.74 0.92
CA ILE A 191 13.64 10.55 0.87
C ILE A 191 13.59 10.00 -0.56
N MET A 192 13.29 10.84 -1.56
CA MET A 192 13.19 10.43 -2.96
C MET A 192 14.52 9.88 -3.49
N GLN A 193 15.65 10.43 -3.05
CA GLN A 193 16.98 9.91 -3.45
C GLN A 193 17.26 8.49 -2.92
N ALA A 194 16.71 8.14 -1.76
CA ALA A 194 16.85 6.80 -1.19
C ALA A 194 15.92 5.76 -1.82
N MET A 195 14.86 6.20 -2.50
CA MET A 195 13.85 5.34 -3.12
C MET A 195 14.24 4.94 -4.55
N GLY A 196 13.77 3.77 -4.98
CA GLY A 196 14.05 3.24 -6.30
C GLY A 196 12.88 2.48 -6.90
N LYS A 197 13.14 1.73 -7.96
CA LYS A 197 12.11 0.99 -8.70
C LYS A 197 11.28 0.07 -7.79
N GLY A 198 9.96 0.28 -7.82
CA GLY A 198 9.00 -0.53 -7.07
C GLY A 198 8.75 -0.06 -5.64
N ASP A 199 9.53 0.91 -5.13
CA ASP A 199 9.18 1.57 -3.88
C ASP A 199 7.97 2.49 -4.07
N VAL A 200 7.20 2.71 -3.00
CA VAL A 200 5.95 3.47 -3.04
C VAL A 200 6.07 4.71 -2.15
N LEU A 201 5.92 5.89 -2.72
CA LEU A 201 5.72 7.13 -1.97
C LEU A 201 4.22 7.29 -1.71
N THR A 202 3.78 7.05 -0.48
CA THR A 202 2.38 7.27 -0.11
C THR A 202 2.14 8.67 0.43
N HIS A 203 0.87 9.12 0.38
CA HIS A 203 0.50 10.51 0.63
C HIS A 203 1.21 11.49 -0.33
N ALA A 204 1.53 11.01 -1.53
CA ALA A 204 2.33 11.75 -2.50
C ALA A 204 1.70 13.10 -2.86
N TYR A 205 0.39 13.15 -2.95
CA TYR A 205 -0.37 14.31 -3.40
C TYR A 205 -0.83 15.23 -2.25
N ASN A 206 -0.10 15.26 -1.14
CA ASN A 206 -0.37 16.18 -0.04
C ASN A 206 -0.07 17.64 -0.44
N GLY A 207 -0.66 18.59 0.28
CA GLY A 207 -0.46 20.02 0.04
C GLY A 207 0.53 20.69 0.99
N LYS A 208 1.39 19.90 1.64
CA LYS A 208 2.34 20.41 2.65
C LYS A 208 3.56 21.08 1.99
N PRO A 209 4.28 21.98 2.69
CA PRO A 209 5.49 22.62 2.15
C PRO A 209 6.56 21.61 1.73
N ASN A 210 6.69 20.49 2.46
CA ASN A 210 7.59 19.36 2.11
C ASN A 210 6.95 18.40 1.08
N GLY A 211 6.02 18.88 0.26
CA GLY A 211 5.34 18.12 -0.79
C GLY A 211 6.07 18.18 -2.13
N MET A 212 5.45 17.56 -3.14
CA MET A 212 6.04 17.45 -4.49
C MET A 212 5.94 18.74 -5.34
N VAL A 213 5.04 19.66 -4.98
CA VAL A 213 4.82 20.92 -5.71
C VAL A 213 5.58 22.04 -5.01
N ASP A 214 6.22 22.92 -5.79
CA ASP A 214 6.94 24.08 -5.31
C ASP A 214 6.03 25.30 -5.06
N GLU A 215 6.62 26.43 -4.68
CA GLU A 215 5.93 27.70 -4.42
C GLU A 215 5.33 28.34 -5.68
N HIS A 216 5.83 27.97 -6.87
CA HIS A 216 5.34 28.44 -8.17
C HIS A 216 4.19 27.57 -8.70
N GLY A 217 3.91 26.44 -8.05
CA GLY A 217 2.88 25.48 -8.46
C GLY A 217 3.38 24.48 -9.50
N GLU A 218 4.68 24.26 -9.56
CA GLU A 218 5.32 23.30 -10.46
C GLU A 218 5.81 22.07 -9.72
N ILE A 219 5.88 20.92 -10.40
CA ILE A 219 6.46 19.70 -9.84
C ILE A 219 7.97 19.89 -9.72
N LYS A 220 8.51 19.60 -8.54
CA LYS A 220 9.95 19.68 -8.26
C LYS A 220 10.72 18.67 -9.11
N GLU A 221 11.88 19.08 -9.68
CA GLU A 221 12.68 18.29 -10.61
C GLU A 221 13.02 16.89 -10.09
N PHE A 222 13.40 16.76 -8.83
CA PHE A 222 13.74 15.46 -8.23
C PHE A 222 12.57 14.46 -8.16
N ILE A 223 11.33 14.91 -8.34
CA ILE A 223 10.14 14.05 -8.44
C ILE A 223 10.11 13.34 -9.80
N TYR A 224 10.42 14.08 -10.89
CA TYR A 224 10.56 13.45 -12.20
C TYR A 224 11.69 12.43 -12.22
N ASP A 225 12.84 12.75 -11.62
CA ASP A 225 13.96 11.80 -11.49
C ASP A 225 13.55 10.52 -10.76
N ALA A 226 12.72 10.64 -9.72
CA ALA A 226 12.23 9.49 -8.97
C ALA A 226 11.21 8.67 -9.80
N TYR A 227 10.31 9.35 -10.52
CA TYR A 227 9.36 8.71 -11.42
C TYR A 227 10.10 7.91 -12.51
N ASP A 228 11.13 8.49 -13.13
CA ASP A 228 11.93 7.83 -14.16
C ASP A 228 12.72 6.63 -13.62
N ARG A 229 13.11 6.67 -12.34
CA ARG A 229 13.70 5.49 -11.66
C ARG A 229 12.68 4.40 -11.34
N GLY A 230 11.37 4.66 -11.50
CA GLY A 230 10.30 3.71 -11.27
C GLY A 230 9.75 3.68 -9.85
N VAL A 231 9.86 4.79 -9.11
CA VAL A 231 9.11 5.00 -7.87
C VAL A 231 7.63 5.14 -8.19
N ILE A 232 6.78 4.51 -7.38
CA ILE A 232 5.32 4.55 -7.50
C ILE A 232 4.79 5.65 -6.57
N PHE A 233 3.83 6.43 -7.06
CA PHE A 233 3.21 7.51 -6.29
C PHE A 233 1.79 7.10 -5.94
N ASP A 234 1.56 6.86 -4.65
CA ASP A 234 0.28 6.45 -4.10
C ASP A 234 -0.47 7.64 -3.49
N VAL A 235 -1.79 7.60 -3.60
CA VAL A 235 -2.69 8.61 -3.04
C VAL A 235 -2.66 8.55 -1.52
N GLY A 236 -2.81 7.38 -0.93
CA GLY A 236 -2.86 7.19 0.51
C GLY A 236 -3.79 8.21 1.17
N HIS A 237 -5.07 8.24 0.75
CA HIS A 237 -6.00 9.30 1.14
C HIS A 237 -6.20 9.35 2.66
N GLY A 238 -6.07 10.54 3.25
CA GLY A 238 -6.30 10.80 4.66
C GLY A 238 -6.58 12.28 4.90
N THR A 239 -6.91 12.66 6.12
CA THR A 239 -7.38 14.02 6.48
C THR A 239 -6.41 15.11 6.01
N ASP A 240 -5.09 14.93 6.22
CA ASP A 240 -4.04 15.90 5.86
C ASP A 240 -3.11 15.37 4.75
N SER A 241 -3.48 14.28 4.10
CA SER A 241 -2.60 13.53 3.21
C SER A 241 -2.90 13.74 1.74
N PHE A 242 -3.96 14.49 1.40
CA PHE A 242 -4.40 14.71 0.04
C PHE A 242 -4.79 16.17 -0.22
N ASN A 243 -4.44 16.68 -1.40
CA ASN A 243 -4.79 18.01 -1.87
C ASN A 243 -5.15 17.98 -3.36
N PHE A 244 -6.38 18.36 -3.70
CA PHE A 244 -6.88 18.34 -5.08
C PHE A 244 -6.06 19.23 -6.04
N LYS A 245 -5.49 20.35 -5.54
CA LYS A 245 -4.65 21.22 -6.36
C LYS A 245 -3.35 20.49 -6.73
N THR A 246 -2.67 19.88 -5.76
CA THR A 246 -1.47 19.09 -5.98
C THR A 246 -1.74 17.94 -6.96
N MET A 247 -2.84 17.20 -6.78
CA MET A 247 -3.20 16.09 -7.66
C MET A 247 -3.46 16.54 -9.11
N ARG A 248 -4.12 17.69 -9.32
CA ARG A 248 -4.34 18.23 -10.68
C ARG A 248 -3.04 18.60 -11.35
N ILE A 249 -2.13 19.29 -10.63
CA ILE A 249 -0.80 19.65 -11.15
C ILE A 249 0.00 18.38 -11.53
N ALA A 250 -0.07 17.33 -10.72
CA ALA A 250 0.69 16.11 -10.97
C ALA A 250 0.11 15.24 -12.10
N ARG A 251 -1.18 15.39 -12.43
CA ARG A 251 -1.85 14.65 -13.52
C ARG A 251 -1.58 15.26 -14.88
N ASP A 252 -1.57 16.59 -14.96
CA ASP A 252 -1.44 17.38 -16.21
C ASP A 252 0.02 17.49 -16.63
#